data_1f5872b10a621d6f0ad383a546a66d54
#
_entry.id   1f5872b10a621d6f0ad383a546a66d54
#
_cell.length_a   1.000
_cell.length_b   1.000
_cell.length_c   1.000
_cell.angle_alpha   90.00
_cell.angle_beta   90.00
_cell.angle_gamma   90.00
#
_symmetry.space_group_name_H-M   'P 1'
#
loop_
_entity.id
_entity.type
_entity.pdbx_description
1 polymer ?
#
loop_
_entity_poly.entity_id
_entity_poly.type
_entity_poly.pdbx_seq_one_letter_code
_entity_poly.pdbx_strand_id
1 'polypeptide(L)'
;MESKLILMIVPLVALCSAQLIIPKRPLGYVYAAGSNNAAIHIDIHMGPLCPDSRDALPVARQVAEHYGATTLKLTLHMFPLPYHHQSFITAKGAQIIRKLGAGDVAAYSWFEYIYANLDKYSNDATANLTTNNIITMFSNVAHALGVDSAEFIEMMKSDEIETATRAAWKYSCSRAIAGTPTYLVNDVIVEADPSWTLKDWQQVIDPLLKGRTNKSNKDCPTDTKKCEYLPGKVECCTKGEACIPNVGCRCFENSCSNGKLTEMFKINPVKN
;
A
#
# COMPACT_ATOMS: atom_id res chain seq x y z
N MET A 1 0.50 22.23 -56.28
CA MET A 1 0.25 23.00 -55.02
C MET A 1 -0.27 22.11 -53.92
N GLU A 2 0.38 21.01 -53.61
CA GLU A 2 -0.15 20.03 -52.61
C GLU A 2 0.90 19.43 -51.65
N SER A 3 2.01 20.12 -51.38
CA SER A 3 3.10 19.52 -50.61
C SER A 3 3.41 20.24 -49.28
N LYS A 4 2.56 21.15 -48.79
CA LYS A 4 2.82 21.93 -47.55
C LYS A 4 1.92 21.63 -46.37
N LEU A 5 0.92 20.71 -46.48
CA LEU A 5 -0.06 20.47 -45.40
C LEU A 5 0.32 19.31 -44.47
N ILE A 6 1.27 18.47 -44.83
CA ILE A 6 1.61 17.25 -44.07
C ILE A 6 2.63 17.53 -42.93
N LEU A 7 3.34 18.66 -42.95
CA LEU A 7 4.43 18.93 -42.00
C LEU A 7 3.97 19.57 -40.66
N MET A 8 2.69 19.92 -40.50
CA MET A 8 2.19 20.57 -39.26
C MET A 8 1.48 19.66 -38.28
N ILE A 9 1.26 18.40 -38.62
CA ILE A 9 0.51 17.48 -37.73
C ILE A 9 1.43 16.66 -36.82
N VAL A 10 2.72 16.52 -37.14
CA VAL A 10 3.67 15.69 -36.42
C VAL A 10 4.08 16.23 -35.04
N PRO A 11 4.18 17.55 -34.75
CA PRO A 11 4.55 18.00 -33.42
C PRO A 11 3.43 18.00 -32.39
N LEU A 12 2.17 17.83 -32.80
CA LEU A 12 1.04 17.90 -31.84
C LEU A 12 0.77 16.59 -31.09
N VAL A 13 1.29 15.46 -31.57
CA VAL A 13 1.10 14.14 -30.94
C VAL A 13 2.13 13.87 -29.83
N ALA A 14 3.23 14.61 -29.79
CA ALA A 14 4.30 14.40 -28.81
C ALA A 14 4.07 15.06 -27.43
N LEU A 15 2.99 15.83 -27.25
CA LEU A 15 2.77 16.63 -26.02
C LEU A 15 1.75 16.04 -25.05
N CYS A 16 1.21 14.86 -25.28
CA CYS A 16 0.16 14.29 -24.41
C CYS A 16 0.54 12.99 -23.69
N SER A 17 1.81 12.69 -23.52
CA SER A 17 2.23 11.66 -22.57
C SER A 17 2.54 12.30 -21.22
N ALA A 18 1.52 12.65 -20.45
CA ALA A 18 1.65 12.91 -19.03
C ALA A 18 2.03 11.59 -18.34
N GLN A 19 3.29 11.16 -18.53
CA GLN A 19 3.81 9.97 -17.88
C GLN A 19 3.72 10.19 -16.37
N LEU A 20 3.02 9.28 -15.69
CA LEU A 20 2.97 9.26 -14.24
C LEU A 20 4.39 9.07 -13.71
N ILE A 21 4.79 9.92 -12.79
CA ILE A 21 6.06 9.74 -12.08
C ILE A 21 5.95 8.46 -11.26
N ILE A 22 6.83 7.50 -11.54
CA ILE A 22 6.92 6.26 -10.76
C ILE A 22 7.42 6.64 -9.35
N PRO A 23 6.66 6.36 -8.29
CA PRO A 23 7.08 6.70 -6.93
C PRO A 23 8.27 5.84 -6.49
N LYS A 24 9.18 6.42 -5.71
CA LYS A 24 10.37 5.72 -5.18
C LYS A 24 10.04 4.55 -4.24
N ARG A 25 8.81 4.45 -3.76
CA ARG A 25 8.31 3.42 -2.85
C ARG A 25 6.84 3.11 -3.18
N PRO A 26 6.30 1.95 -2.77
CA PRO A 26 4.88 1.66 -2.90
C PRO A 26 4.03 2.77 -2.29
N LEU A 27 2.91 3.07 -2.94
CA LEU A 27 1.94 4.06 -2.48
C LEU A 27 1.13 3.52 -1.30
N GLY A 28 0.50 4.43 -0.58
CA GLY A 28 -0.28 4.11 0.61
C GLY A 28 0.51 4.27 1.91
N TYR A 29 -0.18 4.10 3.01
CA TYR A 29 0.31 4.22 4.38
C TYR A 29 0.15 2.86 5.07
N VAL A 30 1.26 2.24 5.48
CA VAL A 30 1.24 0.90 6.07
C VAL A 30 1.01 1.00 7.57
N TYR A 31 0.00 0.29 8.07
CA TYR A 31 -0.29 0.22 9.50
C TYR A 31 0.70 -0.68 10.24
N ALA A 32 1.19 -0.20 11.39
CA ALA A 32 2.00 -0.97 12.34
C ALA A 32 3.13 -1.79 11.69
N ALA A 33 3.80 -1.21 10.67
CA ALA A 33 4.89 -1.85 9.94
C ALA A 33 4.54 -3.25 9.36
N GLY A 34 3.31 -3.42 8.89
CA GLY A 34 2.85 -4.66 8.27
C GLY A 34 3.81 -5.20 7.20
N SER A 35 4.11 -6.50 7.29
CA SER A 35 5.12 -7.16 6.46
C SER A 35 4.70 -7.21 4.99
N ASN A 36 5.63 -6.91 4.08
CA ASN A 36 5.42 -7.13 2.64
C ASN A 36 5.28 -8.62 2.29
N ASN A 37 5.71 -9.53 3.18
CA ASN A 37 5.57 -10.97 3.02
C ASN A 37 4.34 -11.53 3.77
N ALA A 38 3.46 -10.67 4.28
CA ALA A 38 2.23 -11.10 4.93
C ALA A 38 1.39 -11.95 3.96
N ALA A 39 0.70 -12.95 4.51
CA ALA A 39 -0.16 -13.82 3.71
C ALA A 39 -1.40 -13.10 3.17
N ILE A 40 -1.84 -12.09 3.89
CA ILE A 40 -3.00 -11.26 3.58
C ILE A 40 -2.55 -9.82 3.43
N HIS A 41 -2.90 -9.20 2.31
CA HIS A 41 -2.78 -7.77 2.09
C HIS A 41 -4.18 -7.18 2.02
N ILE A 42 -4.47 -6.22 2.89
CA ILE A 42 -5.68 -5.41 2.81
C ILE A 42 -5.28 -4.01 2.39
N ASP A 43 -5.78 -3.58 1.24
CA ASP A 43 -5.69 -2.20 0.78
C ASP A 43 -7.06 -1.55 0.92
N ILE A 44 -7.12 -0.43 1.63
CA ILE A 44 -8.36 0.34 1.80
C ILE A 44 -8.19 1.70 1.16
N HIS A 45 -9.05 2.02 0.20
CA HIS A 45 -9.13 3.36 -0.37
C HIS A 45 -10.12 4.19 0.43
N MET A 46 -9.63 5.25 1.07
CA MET A 46 -10.38 6.05 2.05
C MET A 46 -10.44 7.52 1.64
N GLY A 47 -11.62 8.12 1.78
CA GLY A 47 -11.77 9.55 1.63
C GLY A 47 -11.30 10.28 2.90
N PRO A 48 -10.37 11.25 2.81
CA PRO A 48 -9.84 11.93 4.00
C PRO A 48 -10.92 12.67 4.82
N LEU A 49 -12.05 13.02 4.20
CA LEU A 49 -13.18 13.69 4.85
C LEU A 49 -14.50 12.93 4.66
N CYS A 50 -14.44 11.63 4.37
CA CYS A 50 -15.61 10.78 4.19
C CYS A 50 -16.05 10.20 5.55
N PRO A 51 -17.33 10.37 5.97
CA PRO A 51 -17.84 9.81 7.21
C PRO A 51 -17.74 8.27 7.26
N ASP A 52 -18.09 7.59 6.17
CA ASP A 52 -17.99 6.13 6.10
C ASP A 52 -16.54 5.64 6.23
N SER A 53 -15.58 6.40 5.69
CA SER A 53 -14.15 6.11 5.90
C SER A 53 -13.71 6.32 7.34
N ARG A 54 -14.24 7.34 8.03
CA ARG A 54 -14.04 7.54 9.47
C ARG A 54 -14.50 6.31 10.25
N ASP A 55 -15.71 5.83 9.95
CA ASP A 55 -16.33 4.73 10.70
C ASP A 55 -15.63 3.39 10.42
N ALA A 56 -15.05 3.22 9.23
CA ALA A 56 -14.30 2.03 8.83
C ALA A 56 -12.90 1.91 9.48
N LEU A 57 -12.23 3.03 9.79
CA LEU A 57 -10.83 3.01 10.24
C LEU A 57 -10.59 2.23 11.55
N PRO A 58 -11.41 2.36 12.60
CA PRO A 58 -11.22 1.63 13.85
C PRO A 58 -11.27 0.11 13.66
N VAL A 59 -12.21 -0.39 12.86
CA VAL A 59 -12.35 -1.82 12.59
C VAL A 59 -11.21 -2.32 11.71
N ALA A 60 -10.79 -1.57 10.70
CA ALA A 60 -9.63 -1.92 9.88
C ALA A 60 -8.36 -2.11 10.73
N ARG A 61 -8.13 -1.23 11.70
CA ARG A 61 -7.03 -1.37 12.67
C ARG A 61 -7.20 -2.61 13.55
N GLN A 62 -8.40 -2.82 14.09
CA GLN A 62 -8.71 -4.00 14.92
C GLN A 62 -8.43 -5.30 14.15
N VAL A 63 -8.77 -5.36 12.88
CA VAL A 63 -8.47 -6.49 12.00
C VAL A 63 -6.95 -6.67 11.85
N ALA A 64 -6.21 -5.60 11.58
CA ALA A 64 -4.76 -5.68 11.44
C ALA A 64 -4.07 -6.12 12.75
N GLU A 65 -4.55 -5.64 13.89
CA GLU A 65 -4.06 -6.01 15.22
C GLU A 65 -4.38 -7.48 15.55
N HIS A 66 -5.58 -7.95 15.19
CA HIS A 66 -6.02 -9.33 15.43
C HIS A 66 -5.14 -10.36 14.72
N TYR A 67 -4.81 -10.12 13.44
CA TYR A 67 -3.99 -11.06 12.67
C TYR A 67 -2.48 -10.83 12.84
N GLY A 68 -2.08 -9.64 13.28
CA GLY A 68 -0.70 -9.24 13.46
C GLY A 68 0.06 -8.95 12.17
N ALA A 69 1.09 -8.10 12.28
CA ALA A 69 1.84 -7.50 11.17
C ALA A 69 2.56 -8.52 10.25
N THR A 70 2.84 -9.72 10.73
CA THR A 70 3.46 -10.79 9.93
C THR A 70 2.46 -11.57 9.08
N THR A 71 1.19 -11.62 9.50
CA THR A 71 0.12 -12.36 8.83
C THR A 71 -0.69 -11.45 7.90
N LEU A 72 -0.97 -10.22 8.35
CA LEU A 72 -1.78 -9.25 7.63
C LEU A 72 -1.05 -7.92 7.52
N LYS A 73 -0.95 -7.40 6.31
CA LYS A 73 -0.52 -6.04 5.99
C LYS A 73 -1.73 -5.20 5.65
N LEU A 74 -1.99 -4.17 6.45
CA LEU A 74 -3.00 -3.16 6.16
C LEU A 74 -2.33 -1.94 5.53
N THR A 75 -2.83 -1.48 4.38
CA THR A 75 -2.39 -0.26 3.70
C THR A 75 -3.58 0.66 3.44
N LEU A 76 -3.49 1.91 3.86
CA LEU A 76 -4.49 2.94 3.51
C LEU A 76 -4.04 3.74 2.29
N HIS A 77 -4.96 3.94 1.36
CA HIS A 77 -4.78 4.81 0.19
C HIS A 77 -5.78 5.96 0.27
N MET A 78 -5.27 7.20 0.26
CA MET A 78 -6.15 8.36 0.28
C MET A 78 -6.75 8.61 -1.11
N PHE A 79 -8.08 8.64 -1.15
CA PHE A 79 -8.87 8.95 -2.33
C PHE A 79 -9.77 10.15 -2.05
N PRO A 80 -9.28 11.38 -2.27
CA PRO A 80 -10.06 12.60 -2.12
C PRO A 80 -11.29 12.59 -3.03
N LEU A 81 -12.47 12.63 -2.42
CA LEU A 81 -13.74 12.71 -3.15
C LEU A 81 -14.04 14.17 -3.52
N PRO A 82 -14.51 14.45 -4.73
CA PRO A 82 -14.66 15.82 -5.23
C PRO A 82 -15.75 16.63 -4.50
N TYR A 83 -16.70 15.95 -3.88
CA TYR A 83 -17.80 16.59 -3.14
C TYR A 83 -17.47 16.87 -1.66
N HIS A 84 -16.30 16.47 -1.16
CA HIS A 84 -15.72 16.93 0.10
C HIS A 84 -14.66 17.97 -0.23
N HIS A 85 -15.00 19.26 -0.23
CA HIS A 85 -14.21 20.34 -0.84
C HIS A 85 -12.76 20.42 -0.34
N GLN A 86 -12.52 20.13 0.95
CA GLN A 86 -11.17 20.22 1.53
C GLN A 86 -10.38 18.89 1.45
N SER A 87 -10.95 17.88 0.80
CA SER A 87 -10.43 16.50 0.81
C SER A 87 -9.01 16.41 0.22
N PHE A 88 -8.75 17.13 -0.89
CA PHE A 88 -7.42 17.10 -1.52
C PHE A 88 -6.36 17.78 -0.66
N ILE A 89 -6.69 18.91 -0.03
CA ILE A 89 -5.77 19.61 0.92
C ILE A 89 -5.50 18.72 2.14
N THR A 90 -6.52 18.01 2.64
CA THR A 90 -6.35 17.05 3.74
C THR A 90 -5.43 15.88 3.34
N ALA A 91 -5.54 15.37 2.13
CA ALA A 91 -4.65 14.34 1.61
C ALA A 91 -3.21 14.84 1.44
N LYS A 92 -3.00 16.10 1.03
CA LYS A 92 -1.68 16.76 1.03
C LYS A 92 -1.10 16.80 2.44
N GLY A 93 -1.93 17.16 3.44
CA GLY A 93 -1.54 17.16 4.85
C GLY A 93 -0.99 15.82 5.30
N ALA A 94 -1.63 14.72 4.95
CA ALA A 94 -1.13 13.36 5.25
C ALA A 94 0.26 13.09 4.66
N GLN A 95 0.54 13.54 3.43
CA GLN A 95 1.88 13.42 2.82
C GLN A 95 2.92 14.25 3.56
N ILE A 96 2.56 15.46 3.99
CA ILE A 96 3.45 16.35 4.75
C ILE A 96 3.77 15.75 6.11
N ILE A 97 2.75 15.35 6.87
CA ILE A 97 2.91 14.73 8.19
C ILE A 97 3.75 13.46 8.12
N ARG A 98 3.55 12.64 7.09
CA ARG A 98 4.40 11.48 6.82
C ARG A 98 5.86 11.86 6.61
N LYS A 99 6.12 12.94 5.86
CA LYS A 99 7.47 13.37 5.48
C LYS A 99 8.21 14.02 6.64
N LEU A 100 7.55 14.88 7.40
CA LEU A 100 8.14 15.67 8.48
C LEU A 100 8.09 14.95 9.84
N GLY A 101 7.16 14.03 10.02
CA GLY A 101 6.96 13.26 11.26
C GLY A 101 7.55 11.85 11.21
N ALA A 102 6.98 10.97 12.01
CA ALA A 102 7.41 9.56 12.15
C ALA A 102 6.88 8.65 11.04
N GLY A 103 6.90 9.08 9.78
CA GLY A 103 6.51 8.26 8.63
C GLY A 103 5.03 7.88 8.65
N ASP A 104 4.73 6.60 8.37
CA ASP A 104 3.34 6.13 8.29
C ASP A 104 2.62 6.21 9.63
N VAL A 105 3.31 6.07 10.76
CA VAL A 105 2.73 6.23 12.11
C VAL A 105 2.17 7.63 12.28
N ALA A 106 2.92 8.68 11.91
CA ALA A 106 2.45 10.05 11.97
C ALA A 106 1.26 10.29 11.03
N ALA A 107 1.26 9.69 9.83
CA ALA A 107 0.14 9.79 8.91
C ALA A 107 -1.13 9.16 9.48
N TYR A 108 -1.04 8.03 10.19
CA TYR A 108 -2.19 7.45 10.89
C TYR A 108 -2.73 8.37 11.99
N SER A 109 -1.85 8.99 12.79
CA SER A 109 -2.26 9.99 13.78
C SER A 109 -2.98 11.19 13.14
N TRP A 110 -2.55 11.59 11.92
CA TRP A 110 -3.24 12.62 11.14
C TRP A 110 -4.67 12.18 10.79
N PHE A 111 -4.86 10.96 10.25
CA PHE A 111 -6.20 10.47 9.90
C PHE A 111 -7.10 10.37 11.13
N GLU A 112 -6.59 9.84 12.23
CA GLU A 112 -7.34 9.74 13.49
C GLU A 112 -7.79 11.10 13.99
N TYR A 113 -6.89 12.10 13.98
CA TYR A 113 -7.23 13.45 14.40
C TYR A 113 -8.30 14.09 13.50
N ILE A 114 -8.12 13.97 12.18
CA ILE A 114 -9.08 14.52 11.21
C ILE A 114 -10.45 13.87 11.38
N TYR A 115 -10.51 12.54 11.47
CA TYR A 115 -11.78 11.83 11.64
C TYR A 115 -12.45 12.10 12.97
N ALA A 116 -11.70 12.25 14.05
CA ALA A 116 -12.26 12.63 15.35
C ALA A 116 -12.85 14.06 15.35
N ASN A 117 -12.47 14.89 14.39
CA ASN A 117 -12.91 16.29 14.27
C ASN A 117 -13.57 16.59 12.93
N LEU A 118 -14.16 15.60 12.27
CA LEU A 118 -14.60 15.65 10.88
C LEU A 118 -15.55 16.83 10.59
N ASP A 119 -16.45 17.13 11.51
CA ASP A 119 -17.44 18.20 11.38
C ASP A 119 -16.80 19.58 11.17
N LYS A 120 -15.60 19.82 11.73
CA LYS A 120 -14.86 21.07 11.58
C LYS A 120 -14.37 21.31 10.15
N TYR A 121 -14.27 20.26 9.35
CA TYR A 121 -13.74 20.27 7.97
C TYR A 121 -14.83 20.01 6.94
N SER A 122 -16.10 19.96 7.37
CA SER A 122 -17.24 19.80 6.47
C SER A 122 -17.35 20.99 5.49
N ASN A 123 -18.04 20.78 4.39
CA ASN A 123 -18.28 21.86 3.40
C ASN A 123 -18.94 23.06 4.05
N ASP A 124 -19.94 22.84 4.92
CA ASP A 124 -20.66 23.92 5.60
C ASP A 124 -19.76 24.67 6.58
N ALA A 125 -18.99 23.98 7.41
CA ALA A 125 -18.09 24.59 8.36
C ALA A 125 -16.98 25.42 7.68
N THR A 126 -16.62 25.10 6.45
CA THR A 126 -15.54 25.73 5.69
C THR A 126 -16.02 26.63 4.55
N ALA A 127 -17.35 26.80 4.37
CA ALA A 127 -17.96 27.47 3.23
C ALA A 127 -17.46 28.92 3.00
N ASN A 128 -17.21 29.65 4.09
CA ASN A 128 -16.77 31.06 4.06
C ASN A 128 -15.27 31.24 4.29
N LEU A 129 -14.49 30.15 4.31
CA LEU A 129 -13.07 30.19 4.57
C LEU A 129 -12.28 30.26 3.26
N THR A 130 -11.23 31.08 3.27
CA THR A 130 -10.27 31.09 2.16
C THR A 130 -9.37 29.83 2.22
N THR A 131 -8.74 29.49 1.11
CA THR A 131 -7.75 28.41 1.07
C THR A 131 -6.65 28.59 2.12
N ASN A 132 -6.19 29.83 2.36
CA ASN A 132 -5.20 30.12 3.38
C ASN A 132 -5.72 29.86 4.79
N ASN A 133 -6.98 30.18 5.08
CA ASN A 133 -7.60 29.86 6.37
C ASN A 133 -7.65 28.32 6.58
N ILE A 134 -8.02 27.58 5.54
CA ILE A 134 -8.05 26.11 5.58
C ILE A 134 -6.65 25.55 5.84
N ILE A 135 -5.63 26.03 5.13
CA ILE A 135 -4.24 25.59 5.34
C ILE A 135 -3.79 25.90 6.78
N THR A 136 -4.18 27.08 7.32
CA THR A 136 -3.90 27.43 8.71
C THR A 136 -4.60 26.49 9.70
N MET A 137 -5.84 26.10 9.44
CA MET A 137 -6.53 25.10 10.28
C MET A 137 -5.77 23.77 10.31
N PHE A 138 -5.31 23.30 9.17
CA PHE A 138 -4.54 22.06 9.08
C PHE A 138 -3.12 22.18 9.66
N SER A 139 -2.49 23.36 9.59
CA SER A 139 -1.19 23.59 10.25
C SER A 139 -1.30 23.52 11.78
N ASN A 140 -2.44 23.91 12.34
CA ASN A 140 -2.69 23.73 13.78
C ASN A 140 -2.82 22.25 14.17
N VAL A 141 -3.40 21.42 13.28
CA VAL A 141 -3.42 19.97 13.48
C VAL A 141 -2.00 19.40 13.39
N ALA A 142 -1.22 19.84 12.41
CA ALA A 142 0.18 19.44 12.27
C ALA A 142 0.99 19.78 13.53
N HIS A 143 0.79 20.96 14.08
CA HIS A 143 1.43 21.38 15.34
C HIS A 143 1.04 20.49 16.51
N ALA A 144 -0.24 20.14 16.64
CA ALA A 144 -0.71 19.22 17.67
C ALA A 144 -0.10 17.82 17.54
N LEU A 145 0.34 17.45 16.33
CA LEU A 145 1.03 16.18 16.02
C LEU A 145 2.56 16.32 16.05
N GLY A 146 3.10 17.46 16.53
CA GLY A 146 4.54 17.66 16.70
C GLY A 146 5.28 18.12 15.45
N VAL A 147 4.57 18.58 14.42
CA VAL A 147 5.15 19.14 13.18
C VAL A 147 5.04 20.67 13.21
N ASP A 148 6.12 21.36 12.86
CA ASP A 148 6.13 22.83 12.84
C ASP A 148 5.11 23.39 11.85
N SER A 149 4.30 24.37 12.32
CA SER A 149 3.22 24.96 11.53
C SER A 149 3.73 25.72 10.30
N ALA A 150 4.86 26.43 10.41
CA ALA A 150 5.41 27.20 9.29
C ALA A 150 5.98 26.28 8.22
N GLU A 151 6.67 25.21 8.63
CA GLU A 151 7.16 24.18 7.73
C GLU A 151 6.01 23.45 7.04
N PHE A 152 4.94 23.12 7.76
CA PHE A 152 3.73 22.51 7.16
C PHE A 152 3.13 23.43 6.08
N ILE A 153 2.96 24.73 6.36
CA ILE A 153 2.40 25.71 5.41
C ILE A 153 3.29 25.84 4.18
N GLU A 154 4.61 25.85 4.34
CA GLU A 154 5.54 25.93 3.22
C GLU A 154 5.49 24.65 2.37
N MET A 155 5.47 23.48 3.01
CA MET A 155 5.32 22.21 2.31
C MET A 155 4.00 22.07 1.54
N MET A 156 2.93 22.75 2.00
CA MET A 156 1.63 22.76 1.31
C MET A 156 1.70 23.37 -0.11
N LYS A 157 2.70 24.24 -0.36
CA LYS A 157 2.98 24.86 -1.66
C LYS A 157 3.93 24.04 -2.55
N SER A 158 4.52 23.00 -1.99
CA SER A 158 5.55 22.21 -2.66
C SER A 158 5.00 21.38 -3.81
N ASP A 159 5.65 21.46 -4.98
CA ASP A 159 5.36 20.59 -6.14
C ASP A 159 5.58 19.12 -5.84
N GLU A 160 6.49 18.79 -4.92
CA GLU A 160 6.72 17.42 -4.47
C GLU A 160 5.48 16.83 -3.81
N ILE A 161 4.88 17.57 -2.87
CA ILE A 161 3.67 17.16 -2.14
C ILE A 161 2.47 17.10 -3.09
N GLU A 162 2.32 18.10 -3.96
CA GLU A 162 1.27 18.12 -4.97
C GLU A 162 1.36 16.88 -5.86
N THR A 163 2.55 16.60 -6.39
CA THR A 163 2.81 15.46 -7.27
C THR A 163 2.59 14.13 -6.57
N ALA A 164 3.06 13.97 -5.33
CA ALA A 164 2.87 12.77 -4.54
C ALA A 164 1.38 12.50 -4.26
N THR A 165 0.62 13.55 -3.93
CA THR A 165 -0.82 13.45 -3.67
C THR A 165 -1.60 13.06 -4.93
N ARG A 166 -1.28 13.68 -6.07
CA ARG A 166 -1.87 13.32 -7.36
C ARG A 166 -1.52 11.90 -7.78
N ALA A 167 -0.29 11.44 -7.54
CA ALA A 167 0.11 10.07 -7.85
C ALA A 167 -0.70 9.06 -7.02
N ALA A 168 -0.91 9.31 -5.72
CA ALA A 168 -1.73 8.49 -4.85
C ALA A 168 -3.19 8.42 -5.32
N TRP A 169 -3.78 9.56 -5.67
CA TRP A 169 -5.14 9.63 -6.21
C TRP A 169 -5.26 8.87 -7.54
N LYS A 170 -4.34 9.10 -8.49
CA LYS A 170 -4.34 8.41 -9.79
C LYS A 170 -4.15 6.91 -9.66
N TYR A 171 -3.38 6.46 -8.66
CA TYR A 171 -3.26 5.03 -8.35
C TYR A 171 -4.62 4.43 -8.00
N SER A 172 -5.38 5.08 -7.13
CA SER A 172 -6.74 4.64 -6.80
C SER A 172 -7.66 4.65 -8.03
N CYS A 173 -7.60 5.69 -8.87
CA CYS A 173 -8.35 5.73 -10.12
C CYS A 173 -7.99 4.56 -11.06
N SER A 174 -6.70 4.18 -11.15
CA SER A 174 -6.26 3.05 -11.98
C SER A 174 -6.78 1.70 -11.49
N ARG A 175 -7.23 1.63 -10.22
CA ARG A 175 -7.89 0.47 -9.61
C ARG A 175 -9.42 0.54 -9.73
N ALA A 176 -9.95 1.43 -10.56
CA ALA A 176 -11.38 1.69 -10.74
C ALA A 176 -12.10 2.11 -9.45
N ILE A 177 -11.39 2.74 -8.51
CA ILE A 177 -12.01 3.26 -7.29
C ILE A 177 -12.84 4.49 -7.64
N ALA A 178 -14.11 4.46 -7.27
CA ALA A 178 -15.08 5.53 -7.51
C ALA A 178 -15.78 6.03 -6.23
N GLY A 179 -15.62 5.33 -5.12
CA GLY A 179 -16.21 5.64 -3.82
C GLY A 179 -15.31 5.22 -2.66
N THR A 180 -15.64 5.65 -1.46
CA THR A 180 -14.89 5.35 -0.24
C THR A 180 -15.79 5.06 0.95
N PRO A 181 -15.43 4.10 1.83
CA PRO A 181 -14.25 3.24 1.68
C PRO A 181 -14.46 2.17 0.59
N THR A 182 -13.37 1.79 -0.10
CA THR A 182 -13.36 0.60 -0.97
C THR A 182 -12.22 -0.30 -0.50
N TYR A 183 -12.49 -1.58 -0.41
CA TYR A 183 -11.58 -2.57 0.17
C TYR A 183 -11.10 -3.56 -0.88
N LEU A 184 -9.79 -3.87 -0.84
CA LEU A 184 -9.22 -4.96 -1.61
C LEU A 184 -8.53 -5.93 -0.64
N VAL A 185 -8.75 -7.22 -0.86
CA VAL A 185 -8.02 -8.29 -0.16
C VAL A 185 -7.20 -9.05 -1.21
N ASN A 186 -5.89 -9.03 -1.07
CA ASN A 186 -4.96 -9.62 -2.05
C ASN A 186 -5.28 -9.15 -3.48
N ASP A 187 -5.42 -7.83 -3.69
CA ASP A 187 -5.74 -7.15 -4.95
C ASP A 187 -7.16 -7.38 -5.52
N VAL A 188 -8.03 -8.10 -4.81
CA VAL A 188 -9.42 -8.35 -5.22
C VAL A 188 -10.37 -7.48 -4.43
N ILE A 189 -11.29 -6.77 -5.11
CA ILE A 189 -12.31 -5.95 -4.46
C ILE A 189 -13.23 -6.83 -3.62
N VAL A 190 -13.49 -6.40 -2.38
CA VAL A 190 -14.43 -7.02 -1.45
C VAL A 190 -15.55 -6.02 -1.19
N GLU A 191 -16.78 -6.44 -1.41
CA GLU A 191 -17.99 -5.66 -1.12
C GLU A 191 -18.27 -5.63 0.39
N ALA A 192 -17.39 -4.94 1.13
CA ALA A 192 -17.54 -4.78 2.57
C ALA A 192 -18.27 -3.49 2.90
N ASP A 193 -19.23 -3.58 3.83
CA ASP A 193 -19.92 -2.41 4.36
C ASP A 193 -19.03 -1.69 5.40
N PRO A 194 -19.05 -0.35 5.49
CA PRO A 194 -18.29 0.40 6.52
C PRO A 194 -18.60 -0.02 7.95
N SER A 195 -19.77 -0.61 8.19
CA SER A 195 -20.20 -1.12 9.50
C SER A 195 -19.75 -2.55 9.81
N TRP A 196 -19.02 -3.22 8.89
CA TRP A 196 -18.51 -4.56 9.15
C TRP A 196 -17.71 -4.60 10.45
N THR A 197 -17.93 -5.66 11.22
CA THR A 197 -17.21 -5.95 12.44
C THR A 197 -15.97 -6.81 12.16
N LEU A 198 -15.10 -6.98 13.17
CA LEU A 198 -14.01 -7.97 13.11
C LEU A 198 -14.51 -9.36 12.70
N LYS A 199 -15.69 -9.77 13.19
CA LYS A 199 -16.26 -11.10 12.88
C LYS A 199 -16.61 -11.23 11.40
N ASP A 200 -17.09 -10.17 10.77
CA ASP A 200 -17.40 -10.17 9.32
C ASP A 200 -16.12 -10.31 8.50
N TRP A 201 -15.09 -9.57 8.87
CA TRP A 201 -13.76 -9.69 8.28
C TRP A 201 -13.14 -11.08 8.47
N GLN A 202 -13.33 -11.72 9.61
CA GLN A 202 -12.86 -13.08 9.85
C GLN A 202 -13.50 -14.09 8.90
N GLN A 203 -14.76 -13.89 8.47
CA GLN A 203 -15.42 -14.77 7.51
C GLN A 203 -14.73 -14.72 6.12
N VAL A 204 -14.11 -13.58 5.77
CA VAL A 204 -13.36 -13.41 4.53
C VAL A 204 -11.91 -13.90 4.67
N ILE A 205 -11.24 -13.55 5.78
CA ILE A 205 -9.79 -13.73 5.94
C ILE A 205 -9.44 -15.15 6.40
N ASP A 206 -10.18 -15.72 7.36
CA ASP A 206 -9.86 -17.05 7.92
C ASP A 206 -9.82 -18.17 6.87
N PRO A 207 -10.75 -18.22 5.88
CA PRO A 207 -10.67 -19.20 4.81
C PRO A 207 -9.38 -19.10 3.97
N LEU A 208 -8.86 -17.87 3.77
CA LEU A 208 -7.63 -17.63 3.01
C LEU A 208 -6.38 -18.11 3.76
N LEU A 209 -6.46 -18.19 5.09
CA LEU A 209 -5.39 -18.68 5.95
C LEU A 209 -5.49 -20.21 6.15
N LYS A 210 -6.69 -20.81 6.01
CA LYS A 210 -6.87 -22.26 6.07
C LYS A 210 -6.11 -22.94 4.93
N GLY A 211 -5.18 -23.83 5.27
CA GLY A 211 -4.29 -24.50 4.30
C GLY A 211 -2.95 -23.79 4.11
N ARG A 212 -2.78 -22.57 4.60
CA ARG A 212 -1.47 -21.94 4.78
C ARG A 212 -0.84 -22.22 6.15
N THR A 213 -1.54 -23.01 7.01
CA THR A 213 -0.97 -23.46 8.28
C THR A 213 0.32 -24.22 7.98
N ASN A 214 1.41 -23.50 8.17
CA ASN A 214 2.76 -24.03 8.38
C ASN A 214 3.05 -25.43 7.84
N LYS A 215 3.28 -25.53 6.52
CA LYS A 215 4.19 -26.59 6.05
C LYS A 215 5.62 -26.39 6.61
N SER A 216 5.83 -25.40 7.49
CA SER A 216 7.11 -25.13 8.12
C SER A 216 7.47 -26.12 9.22
N ASN A 217 6.51 -26.95 9.68
CA ASN A 217 6.78 -28.05 10.60
C ASN A 217 6.57 -29.42 9.92
N LYS A 218 6.88 -29.54 8.63
CA LYS A 218 7.13 -30.85 8.06
C LYS A 218 8.41 -31.37 8.69
N ASP A 219 8.27 -32.30 9.60
CA ASP A 219 9.37 -33.20 9.86
C ASP A 219 9.70 -33.88 8.54
N CYS A 220 10.87 -33.60 8.02
CA CYS A 220 11.32 -34.18 6.78
C CYS A 220 11.47 -35.71 6.97
N PRO A 221 11.10 -36.53 5.97
CA PRO A 221 11.35 -37.96 5.99
C PRO A 221 12.79 -38.26 6.42
N THR A 222 12.99 -39.40 7.09
CA THR A 222 14.26 -39.79 7.73
C THR A 222 15.49 -39.74 6.83
N ASP A 223 15.30 -39.80 5.52
CA ASP A 223 16.37 -39.77 4.52
C ASP A 223 16.54 -38.41 3.82
N THR A 224 15.92 -37.36 4.34
CA THR A 224 15.96 -36.03 3.72
C THR A 224 16.47 -34.98 4.70
N LYS A 225 17.03 -33.85 4.18
CA LYS A 225 17.47 -32.71 4.97
C LYS A 225 16.47 -31.56 4.85
N LYS A 226 16.10 -30.97 5.98
CA LYS A 226 15.26 -29.76 6.00
C LYS A 226 16.00 -28.60 5.38
N CYS A 227 15.38 -27.95 4.37
CA CYS A 227 15.88 -26.77 3.68
C CYS A 227 14.90 -25.62 3.85
N GLU A 228 15.21 -24.66 4.69
CA GLU A 228 14.48 -23.42 4.76
C GLU A 228 15.11 -22.43 3.77
N TYR A 229 14.54 -22.31 2.59
CA TYR A 229 15.09 -21.50 1.49
C TYR A 229 14.57 -20.06 1.45
N LEU A 230 13.44 -19.79 2.14
CA LEU A 230 12.90 -18.47 2.42
C LEU A 230 12.30 -18.51 3.84
N PRO A 231 12.18 -17.37 4.55
CA PRO A 231 11.53 -17.35 5.86
C PRO A 231 10.16 -18.04 5.84
N GLY A 232 10.01 -19.11 6.63
CA GLY A 232 8.80 -19.93 6.71
C GLY A 232 8.53 -20.86 5.52
N LYS A 233 9.41 -20.93 4.50
CA LYS A 233 9.29 -21.88 3.38
C LYS A 233 10.33 -22.98 3.48
N VAL A 234 9.86 -24.21 3.69
CA VAL A 234 10.70 -25.38 3.89
C VAL A 234 10.43 -26.42 2.83
N GLU A 235 11.50 -26.94 2.22
CA GLU A 235 11.53 -28.14 1.40
C GLU A 235 12.36 -29.23 2.08
N CYS A 236 12.11 -30.49 1.75
CA CYS A 236 12.90 -31.60 2.22
C CYS A 236 13.81 -32.08 1.08
N CYS A 237 15.09 -31.73 1.18
CA CYS A 237 16.10 -32.11 0.18
C CYS A 237 16.45 -33.59 0.32
N THR A 238 16.36 -34.33 -0.79
CA THR A 238 16.78 -35.73 -0.87
C THR A 238 18.30 -35.85 -0.95
N LYS A 239 18.79 -37.08 -0.84
CA LYS A 239 20.23 -37.36 -1.00
C LYS A 239 20.69 -36.96 -2.41
N GLY A 240 21.66 -36.06 -2.49
CA GLY A 240 22.16 -35.49 -3.76
C GLY A 240 21.62 -34.08 -4.08
N GLU A 241 20.67 -33.57 -3.32
CA GLU A 241 20.20 -32.20 -3.42
C GLU A 241 20.86 -31.30 -2.38
N ALA A 242 21.16 -30.05 -2.75
CA ALA A 242 21.60 -29.01 -1.85
C ALA A 242 20.48 -27.98 -1.63
N CYS A 243 20.43 -27.45 -0.42
CA CYS A 243 19.58 -26.33 -0.07
C CYS A 243 20.21 -25.03 -0.57
N ILE A 244 19.57 -24.36 -1.51
CA ILE A 244 20.02 -23.08 -2.05
C ILE A 244 19.13 -21.97 -1.50
N PRO A 245 19.68 -20.97 -0.79
CA PRO A 245 18.92 -19.82 -0.32
C PRO A 245 18.13 -19.16 -1.46
N ASN A 246 16.89 -18.81 -1.20
CA ASN A 246 15.92 -18.21 -2.14
C ASN A 246 15.48 -19.11 -3.32
N VAL A 247 15.93 -20.36 -3.39
CA VAL A 247 15.64 -21.27 -4.52
C VAL A 247 15.03 -22.60 -4.06
N GLY A 248 15.45 -23.16 -2.93
CA GLY A 248 15.03 -24.47 -2.43
C GLY A 248 16.02 -25.60 -2.77
N CYS A 249 15.54 -26.84 -2.76
CA CYS A 249 16.36 -28.02 -3.06
C CYS A 249 16.68 -28.15 -4.55
N ARG A 250 17.95 -28.27 -4.89
CA ARG A 250 18.43 -28.45 -6.27
C ARG A 250 19.55 -29.49 -6.33
N CYS A 251 19.53 -30.28 -7.40
CA CYS A 251 20.60 -31.26 -7.66
C CYS A 251 21.85 -30.59 -8.20
N PHE A 252 23.01 -31.04 -7.74
CA PHE A 252 24.28 -30.71 -8.36
C PHE A 252 24.72 -31.83 -9.30
N GLU A 253 25.07 -31.48 -10.54
CA GLU A 253 25.75 -32.28 -11.53
C GLU A 253 25.50 -33.83 -11.41
N ASN A 254 24.42 -34.32 -12.00
CA ASN A 254 24.09 -35.77 -12.10
C ASN A 254 23.98 -36.55 -10.76
N SER A 255 23.90 -35.88 -9.63
CA SER A 255 23.88 -36.52 -8.32
C SER A 255 22.51 -37.03 -7.85
N CYS A 256 21.43 -36.72 -8.56
CA CYS A 256 20.08 -37.21 -8.24
C CYS A 256 19.63 -38.30 -9.19
N SER A 257 19.20 -39.45 -8.62
CA SER A 257 18.91 -40.70 -9.34
C SER A 257 17.58 -40.75 -10.09
N ASN A 258 16.84 -39.65 -10.25
CA ASN A 258 15.59 -39.62 -11.03
C ASN A 258 15.63 -38.54 -12.09
N GLY A 259 15.98 -38.95 -13.31
CA GLY A 259 16.13 -38.09 -14.49
C GLY A 259 14.92 -37.28 -14.86
N LYS A 260 14.85 -36.08 -14.32
CA LYS A 260 14.21 -34.92 -14.93
C LYS A 260 15.16 -33.77 -14.79
N LEU A 261 16.11 -33.67 -15.72
CA LEU A 261 16.80 -32.42 -16.04
C LEU A 261 15.77 -31.43 -16.55
N THR A 262 15.37 -30.50 -15.72
CA THR A 262 14.94 -29.22 -16.22
C THR A 262 16.21 -28.40 -16.48
N GLU A 263 16.54 -28.26 -17.75
CA GLU A 263 17.52 -27.28 -18.21
C GLU A 263 17.08 -25.89 -17.76
N MET A 264 17.76 -25.35 -16.74
CA MET A 264 17.92 -23.90 -16.57
C MET A 264 18.84 -23.64 -15.39
N PHE A 265 19.87 -22.85 -15.67
CA PHE A 265 20.92 -22.28 -14.82
C PHE A 265 22.23 -23.08 -14.71
N LYS A 266 23.04 -22.94 -15.75
CA LYS A 266 24.51 -22.99 -15.59
C LYS A 266 24.92 -21.75 -14.81
N ILE A 267 25.10 -21.88 -13.51
CA ILE A 267 25.77 -20.86 -12.70
C ILE A 267 27.25 -21.15 -12.80
N ASN A 268 28.00 -20.31 -13.54
CA ASN A 268 29.46 -20.34 -13.50
C ASN A 268 29.90 -19.94 -12.08
N PRO A 269 30.80 -20.68 -11.42
CA PRO A 269 31.34 -20.27 -10.14
C PRO A 269 32.18 -19.01 -10.34
N VAL A 270 31.87 -17.98 -9.58
CA VAL A 270 32.75 -16.81 -9.45
C VAL A 270 34.03 -17.28 -8.81
N LYS A 271 35.13 -17.23 -9.56
CA LYS A 271 36.48 -17.41 -9.02
C LYS A 271 36.80 -16.18 -8.16
N ASN A 272 37.18 -16.40 -6.91
CA ASN A 272 37.79 -15.41 -6.03
C ASN A 272 39.12 -14.92 -6.60
#